data_b8d96ba76d815dfb2c8f5fb100fd510c
#
_entry.id   b8d96ba76d815dfb2c8f5fb100fd510c
#
_cell.length_a   1.000
_cell.length_b   1.000
_cell.length_c   1.000
_cell.angle_alpha   90.00
_cell.angle_beta   90.00
_cell.angle_gamma   90.00
#
_symmetry.space_group_name_H-M   'P 1'
#
loop_
_entity.id
_entity.type
_entity.pdbx_description
1 polymer ?
#
loop_
_entity_poly.entity_id
_entity_poly.type
_entity_poly.pdbx_seq_one_letter_code
_entity_poly.pdbx_strand_id
1 'polypeptide(L)'
;MNRLSPFIKKMLALASSALLLLTGGCTANRGVYKTEGSSVKAELKICCNPYYELAFERVIRTFGSAYPNLSITLTSNKNDADILITDRMDNESAKGFAVLDNMADIAEFIPELLYRSGEKIIGLPLFLETSGIWIDKLPYIRENAAVPCRFSDIFGSEFVKSNPMLADREGLYWGFVAPLCISCGASAEDIGSGNLSQELLAQGLERLKKTADSGILKKSQNPSDSFVSGKTAGWLCSYLDIIKIQQNMPLSSKLVFSPGIAAEKGENINLPVRADTLFVAKKADKKAAELFVTALFSDSNILRLITDTHLPPAVKVNCKNHSLPEIFREFYSVLSSTAVKTVYVTDSRSDSTVSQLNNLIDSLFTP
;
A
#
# COMPACT_ATOMS: atom_id res chain seq x y z
N MET A 1 -46.62 29.17 -36.76
CA MET A 1 -45.20 28.78 -36.47
C MET A 1 -44.96 28.94 -34.99
N ASN A 2 -44.98 27.85 -34.22
CA ASN A 2 -44.86 27.86 -32.77
C ASN A 2 -43.40 28.15 -32.36
N ARG A 3 -43.20 29.26 -31.66
CA ARG A 3 -41.88 29.58 -31.03
C ARG A 3 -41.73 28.70 -29.78
N LEU A 4 -40.85 27.70 -29.84
CA LEU A 4 -40.46 26.93 -28.69
C LEU A 4 -39.91 27.85 -27.57
N SER A 5 -40.41 27.65 -26.35
CA SER A 5 -40.04 28.39 -25.17
C SER A 5 -38.47 28.36 -24.97
N PRO A 6 -37.87 29.47 -24.49
CA PRO A 6 -36.40 29.49 -24.18
C PRO A 6 -35.97 28.37 -23.26
N PHE A 7 -36.85 27.91 -22.39
CA PHE A 7 -36.62 26.79 -21.47
C PHE A 7 -36.45 25.46 -22.21
N ILE A 8 -37.28 25.19 -23.23
CA ILE A 8 -37.22 23.98 -24.06
C ILE A 8 -35.95 23.99 -24.92
N LYS A 9 -35.51 25.16 -25.40
CA LYS A 9 -34.24 25.29 -26.11
C LYS A 9 -33.03 25.02 -25.23
N LYS A 10 -33.05 25.45 -23.94
CA LYS A 10 -32.00 25.12 -22.96
C LYS A 10 -32.00 23.64 -22.59
N MET A 11 -33.15 23.00 -22.42
CA MET A 11 -33.22 21.57 -22.17
C MET A 11 -32.74 20.74 -23.37
N LEU A 12 -33.06 21.12 -24.59
CA LEU A 12 -32.58 20.47 -25.81
C LEU A 12 -31.05 20.64 -25.99
N ALA A 13 -30.51 21.81 -25.65
CA ALA A 13 -29.04 22.03 -25.65
C ALA A 13 -28.32 21.21 -24.60
N LEU A 14 -28.90 21.06 -23.39
CA LEU A 14 -28.36 20.20 -22.32
C LEU A 14 -28.45 18.71 -22.68
N ALA A 15 -29.56 18.27 -23.29
CA ALA A 15 -29.68 16.89 -23.75
C ALA A 15 -28.75 16.56 -24.91
N SER A 16 -28.51 17.49 -25.82
CA SER A 16 -27.53 17.33 -26.91
C SER A 16 -26.09 17.31 -26.38
N SER A 17 -25.76 18.10 -25.34
CA SER A 17 -24.46 18.09 -24.71
C SER A 17 -24.23 16.79 -23.92
N ALA A 18 -25.25 16.25 -23.24
CA ALA A 18 -25.18 14.98 -22.55
C ALA A 18 -25.02 13.79 -23.53
N LEU A 19 -25.68 13.85 -24.69
CA LEU A 19 -25.58 12.83 -25.75
C LEU A 19 -24.20 12.87 -26.42
N LEU A 20 -23.63 14.06 -26.62
CA LEU A 20 -22.26 14.22 -27.12
C LEU A 20 -21.20 13.76 -26.10
N LEU A 21 -21.46 13.91 -24.78
CA LEU A 21 -20.60 13.35 -23.75
C LEU A 21 -20.67 11.82 -23.68
N LEU A 22 -21.83 11.21 -24.00
CA LEU A 22 -21.98 9.75 -24.05
C LEU A 22 -21.40 9.14 -25.34
N THR A 23 -21.36 9.89 -26.46
CA THR A 23 -20.79 9.41 -27.73
C THR A 23 -19.32 9.83 -27.94
N GLY A 24 -18.88 10.93 -27.30
CA GLY A 24 -17.50 11.42 -27.37
C GLY A 24 -16.53 10.72 -26.39
N GLY A 25 -17.04 9.92 -25.46
CA GLY A 25 -16.24 9.23 -24.44
C GLY A 25 -15.49 7.97 -24.91
N CYS A 26 -15.59 7.60 -26.19
CA CYS A 26 -14.94 6.39 -26.73
C CYS A 26 -13.79 6.65 -27.71
N THR A 27 -13.28 7.85 -27.81
CA THR A 27 -11.93 8.06 -28.31
C THR A 27 -10.95 8.15 -27.13
N ALA A 28 -11.03 7.20 -26.19
CA ALA A 28 -9.87 6.81 -25.43
C ALA A 28 -8.77 6.53 -26.44
N ASN A 29 -7.65 7.20 -26.32
CA ASN A 29 -6.41 6.84 -26.98
C ASN A 29 -6.32 5.32 -26.96
N ARG A 30 -6.74 4.67 -28.03
CA ARG A 30 -6.30 3.34 -28.36
C ARG A 30 -4.82 3.54 -28.64
N GLY A 31 -4.02 3.45 -27.56
CA GLY A 31 -2.61 3.16 -27.74
C GLY A 31 -2.61 2.03 -28.74
N VAL A 32 -2.11 2.29 -29.95
CA VAL A 32 -1.96 1.28 -30.99
C VAL A 32 -0.97 0.28 -30.40
N TYR A 33 -1.50 -0.70 -29.65
CA TYR A 33 -0.75 -1.88 -29.29
C TYR A 33 -0.38 -2.49 -30.64
N LYS A 34 0.89 -2.32 -31.03
CA LYS A 34 1.40 -2.86 -32.27
C LYS A 34 0.97 -4.32 -32.34
N THR A 35 0.39 -4.71 -33.44
CA THR A 35 -0.13 -6.05 -33.77
C THR A 35 0.87 -7.20 -33.63
N GLU A 36 2.12 -6.95 -33.25
CA GLU A 36 3.17 -7.96 -33.00
C GLU A 36 2.86 -8.94 -31.85
N GLY A 37 1.98 -8.57 -30.91
CA GLY A 37 1.56 -9.43 -29.79
C GLY A 37 0.49 -10.48 -30.16
N SER A 38 -0.19 -10.36 -31.30
CA SER A 38 -1.30 -11.24 -31.67
C SER A 38 -0.87 -12.69 -31.99
N SER A 39 0.42 -12.92 -32.24
CA SER A 39 0.97 -14.26 -32.55
C SER A 39 1.49 -15.00 -31.31
N VAL A 40 1.62 -14.33 -30.16
CA VAL A 40 2.10 -14.98 -28.93
C VAL A 40 0.98 -15.84 -28.37
N LYS A 41 1.25 -17.14 -28.24
CA LYS A 41 0.37 -18.09 -27.56
C LYS A 41 1.09 -18.58 -26.31
N ALA A 42 0.60 -18.19 -25.17
CA ALA A 42 1.19 -18.58 -23.88
C ALA A 42 0.12 -18.57 -22.76
N GLU A 43 0.46 -19.22 -21.68
CA GLU A 43 -0.30 -19.17 -20.44
C GLU A 43 0.58 -18.53 -19.35
N LEU A 44 0.02 -17.59 -18.57
CA LEU A 44 0.66 -16.98 -17.42
C LEU A 44 -0.19 -17.18 -16.17
N LYS A 45 0.46 -17.47 -15.06
CA LYS A 45 -0.14 -17.57 -13.73
C LYS A 45 0.33 -16.42 -12.85
N ILE A 46 -0.61 -15.67 -12.28
CA ILE A 46 -0.33 -14.55 -11.39
C ILE A 46 -0.71 -14.92 -9.98
N CYS A 47 0.23 -14.76 -9.04
CA CYS A 47 -0.04 -14.86 -7.61
C CYS A 47 0.06 -13.47 -7.00
N CYS A 48 -1.00 -13.06 -6.31
CA CYS A 48 -1.05 -11.78 -5.59
C CYS A 48 -1.78 -11.96 -4.25
N ASN A 49 -1.82 -10.89 -3.44
CA ASN A 49 -2.65 -10.88 -2.25
C ASN A 49 -4.13 -11.08 -2.64
N PRO A 50 -4.90 -11.94 -1.94
CA PRO A 50 -6.33 -12.17 -2.22
C PRO A 50 -7.18 -10.90 -2.30
N TYR A 51 -6.79 -9.85 -1.58
CA TYR A 51 -7.46 -8.55 -1.64
C TYR A 51 -7.41 -7.93 -3.04
N TYR A 52 -6.41 -8.26 -3.86
CA TYR A 52 -6.25 -7.69 -5.21
C TYR A 52 -6.92 -8.53 -6.30
N GLU A 53 -7.34 -9.75 -6.02
CA GLU A 53 -7.79 -10.72 -7.04
C GLU A 53 -8.87 -10.13 -7.95
N LEU A 54 -9.92 -9.53 -7.38
CA LEU A 54 -11.02 -8.95 -8.18
C LEU A 54 -10.53 -7.81 -9.10
N ALA A 55 -9.61 -6.97 -8.61
CA ALA A 55 -9.05 -5.89 -9.40
C ALA A 55 -8.18 -6.43 -10.56
N PHE A 56 -7.37 -7.46 -10.26
CA PHE A 56 -6.56 -8.14 -11.28
C PHE A 56 -7.41 -8.90 -12.29
N GLU A 57 -8.49 -9.57 -11.91
CA GLU A 57 -9.44 -10.19 -12.85
C GLU A 57 -9.97 -9.21 -13.88
N ARG A 58 -10.27 -7.97 -13.46
CA ARG A 58 -10.74 -6.92 -14.37
C ARG A 58 -9.65 -6.48 -15.33
N VAL A 59 -8.41 -6.33 -14.87
CA VAL A 59 -7.25 -6.03 -15.74
C VAL A 59 -7.00 -7.17 -16.71
N ILE A 60 -6.99 -8.41 -16.25
CA ILE A 60 -6.78 -9.63 -17.06
C ILE A 60 -7.85 -9.72 -18.14
N ARG A 61 -9.12 -9.48 -17.83
CA ARG A 61 -10.23 -9.49 -18.80
C ARG A 61 -10.03 -8.45 -19.90
N THR A 62 -9.61 -7.24 -19.52
CA THR A 62 -9.34 -6.16 -20.48
C THR A 62 -8.14 -6.52 -21.36
N PHE A 63 -7.08 -7.07 -20.78
CA PHE A 63 -5.90 -7.53 -21.48
C PHE A 63 -6.23 -8.67 -22.44
N GLY A 64 -7.00 -9.68 -22.02
CA GLY A 64 -7.43 -10.80 -22.85
C GLY A 64 -8.24 -10.39 -24.08
N SER A 65 -8.98 -9.28 -24.00
CA SER A 65 -9.67 -8.72 -25.16
C SER A 65 -8.70 -8.16 -26.23
N ALA A 66 -7.54 -7.65 -25.80
CA ALA A 66 -6.50 -7.16 -26.71
C ALA A 66 -5.55 -8.27 -27.20
N TYR A 67 -5.38 -9.32 -26.40
CA TYR A 67 -4.45 -10.45 -26.65
C TYR A 67 -5.17 -11.80 -26.49
N PRO A 68 -6.08 -12.19 -27.40
CA PRO A 68 -6.95 -13.37 -27.22
C PRO A 68 -6.20 -14.70 -27.19
N ASN A 69 -4.96 -14.76 -27.64
CA ASN A 69 -4.12 -15.95 -27.62
C ASN A 69 -3.30 -16.11 -26.32
N LEU A 70 -3.35 -15.12 -25.40
CA LEU A 70 -2.71 -15.19 -24.11
C LEU A 70 -3.74 -15.52 -23.03
N SER A 71 -3.55 -16.65 -22.36
CA SER A 71 -4.35 -17.04 -21.21
C SER A 71 -3.66 -16.58 -19.94
N ILE A 72 -4.36 -15.83 -19.10
CA ILE A 72 -3.85 -15.40 -17.78
C ILE A 72 -4.82 -15.86 -16.71
N THR A 73 -4.29 -16.52 -15.68
CA THR A 73 -5.06 -17.04 -14.56
C THR A 73 -4.47 -16.59 -13.23
N LEU A 74 -5.32 -16.43 -12.20
CA LEU A 74 -4.86 -16.21 -10.84
C LEU A 74 -4.57 -17.55 -10.15
N THR A 75 -3.57 -17.58 -9.29
CA THR A 75 -3.20 -18.74 -8.48
C THR A 75 -2.86 -18.31 -7.06
N SER A 76 -3.23 -19.14 -6.08
CA SER A 76 -2.79 -18.96 -4.68
C SER A 76 -1.42 -19.58 -4.40
N ASN A 77 -0.89 -20.39 -5.33
CA ASN A 77 0.40 -21.07 -5.15
C ASN A 77 1.54 -20.19 -5.69
N LYS A 78 2.32 -19.60 -4.80
CA LYS A 78 3.49 -18.77 -5.15
C LYS A 78 4.52 -19.51 -6.01
N ASN A 79 4.71 -20.82 -5.80
CA ASN A 79 5.70 -21.62 -6.53
C ASN A 79 5.31 -21.88 -7.99
N ASP A 80 4.01 -21.89 -8.28
CA ASP A 80 3.50 -22.07 -9.65
C ASP A 80 3.41 -20.76 -10.43
N ALA A 81 3.50 -19.63 -9.75
CA ALA A 81 3.34 -18.33 -10.37
C ALA A 81 4.44 -18.03 -11.39
N ASP A 82 4.04 -17.46 -12.51
CA ASP A 82 4.92 -16.83 -13.50
C ASP A 82 5.14 -15.36 -13.15
N ILE A 83 4.14 -14.73 -12.55
CA ILE A 83 4.20 -13.37 -12.01
C ILE A 83 3.78 -13.42 -10.53
N LEU A 84 4.64 -12.93 -9.65
CA LEU A 84 4.40 -12.84 -8.22
C LEU A 84 4.31 -11.38 -7.79
N ILE A 85 3.25 -11.02 -7.06
CA ILE A 85 3.10 -9.69 -6.44
C ILE A 85 3.10 -9.89 -4.94
N THR A 86 4.10 -9.34 -4.26
CA THR A 86 4.34 -9.51 -2.83
C THR A 86 4.99 -8.28 -2.22
N ASP A 87 4.74 -8.07 -0.94
CA ASP A 87 5.33 -7.02 -0.12
C ASP A 87 6.75 -7.35 0.37
N ARG A 88 7.14 -8.64 0.27
CA ARG A 88 8.42 -9.13 0.76
C ARG A 88 9.03 -10.18 -0.16
N MET A 89 10.34 -10.06 -0.40
CA MET A 89 11.13 -11.00 -1.18
C MET A 89 12.54 -11.12 -0.61
N ASP A 90 12.88 -12.27 -0.05
CA ASP A 90 14.25 -12.50 0.42
C ASP A 90 15.23 -12.71 -0.76
N ASN A 91 16.52 -12.45 -0.49
CA ASN A 91 17.56 -12.46 -1.53
C ASN A 91 17.77 -13.84 -2.20
N GLU A 92 17.49 -14.95 -1.49
CA GLU A 92 17.62 -16.30 -2.08
C GLU A 92 16.47 -16.57 -3.05
N SER A 93 15.24 -16.29 -2.61
CA SER A 93 14.05 -16.40 -3.46
C SER A 93 14.12 -15.50 -4.69
N ALA A 94 14.70 -14.30 -4.52
CA ALA A 94 14.90 -13.32 -5.59
C ALA A 94 15.73 -13.86 -6.77
N LYS A 95 16.62 -14.82 -6.55
CA LYS A 95 17.42 -15.46 -7.62
C LYS A 95 16.58 -16.18 -8.66
N GLY A 96 15.34 -16.56 -8.35
CA GLY A 96 14.39 -17.22 -9.26
C GLY A 96 13.73 -16.28 -10.28
N PHE A 97 13.92 -14.96 -10.16
CA PHE A 97 13.23 -13.98 -10.97
C PHE A 97 14.06 -13.37 -12.08
N ALA A 98 13.39 -12.92 -13.12
CA ALA A 98 13.97 -12.37 -14.34
C ALA A 98 14.35 -10.88 -14.15
N VAL A 99 15.23 -10.40 -15.04
CA VAL A 99 15.59 -8.98 -15.14
C VAL A 99 14.50 -8.23 -15.88
N LEU A 100 14.06 -7.09 -15.35
CA LEU A 100 12.91 -6.31 -15.81
C LEU A 100 13.30 -4.94 -16.39
N ASP A 101 14.58 -4.64 -16.58
CA ASP A 101 15.10 -3.31 -16.96
C ASP A 101 14.40 -2.73 -18.22
N ASN A 102 13.88 -3.58 -19.11
CA ASN A 102 13.25 -3.17 -20.37
C ASN A 102 11.74 -3.44 -20.41
N MET A 103 11.11 -3.87 -19.31
CA MET A 103 9.69 -4.27 -19.31
C MET A 103 8.73 -3.11 -19.00
N ALA A 104 9.24 -1.99 -18.46
CA ALA A 104 8.45 -0.80 -18.18
C ALA A 104 9.35 0.44 -18.24
N ASP A 105 8.74 1.63 -18.29
CA ASP A 105 9.49 2.89 -18.17
C ASP A 105 9.94 3.10 -16.73
N ILE A 106 11.22 2.79 -16.47
CA ILE A 106 11.81 2.84 -15.12
C ILE A 106 11.76 4.24 -14.51
N ALA A 107 11.76 5.30 -15.32
CA ALA A 107 11.73 6.68 -14.85
C ALA A 107 10.39 7.05 -14.17
N GLU A 108 9.34 6.27 -14.38
CA GLU A 108 8.05 6.48 -13.75
C GLU A 108 7.94 5.93 -12.33
N PHE A 109 8.90 5.09 -11.89
CA PHE A 109 8.91 4.48 -10.57
C PHE A 109 9.70 5.32 -9.55
N ILE A 110 9.44 5.05 -8.25
CA ILE A 110 10.27 5.53 -7.15
C ILE A 110 11.55 4.69 -7.13
N PRO A 111 12.74 5.28 -7.41
CA PRO A 111 13.97 4.52 -7.63
C PRO A 111 14.39 3.65 -6.44
N GLU A 112 14.12 4.12 -5.21
CA GLU A 112 14.47 3.46 -3.95
C GLU A 112 13.60 2.22 -3.67
N LEU A 113 12.45 2.11 -4.32
CA LEU A 113 11.54 0.96 -4.19
C LEU A 113 11.72 -0.09 -5.29
N LEU A 114 12.55 0.18 -6.30
CA LEU A 114 12.91 -0.82 -7.30
C LEU A 114 13.70 -1.94 -6.63
N TYR A 115 13.20 -3.17 -6.74
CA TYR A 115 13.93 -4.31 -6.18
C TYR A 115 15.10 -4.67 -7.10
N ARG A 116 16.32 -4.65 -6.55
CA ARG A 116 17.55 -4.82 -7.31
C ARG A 116 18.33 -6.06 -6.87
N SER A 117 18.98 -6.70 -7.85
CA SER A 117 20.04 -7.69 -7.63
C SER A 117 21.32 -7.17 -8.30
N GLY A 118 22.20 -6.55 -7.52
CA GLY A 118 23.28 -5.70 -8.02
C GLY A 118 22.69 -4.48 -8.77
N GLU A 119 23.15 -4.26 -9.99
CA GLU A 119 22.65 -3.16 -10.83
C GLU A 119 21.33 -3.47 -11.56
N LYS A 120 20.91 -4.74 -11.61
CA LYS A 120 19.76 -5.21 -12.39
C LYS A 120 18.48 -5.07 -11.59
N ILE A 121 17.44 -4.55 -12.21
CA ILE A 121 16.09 -4.49 -11.64
C ILE A 121 15.42 -5.84 -11.87
N ILE A 122 14.93 -6.45 -10.80
CA ILE A 122 14.23 -7.74 -10.81
C ILE A 122 12.81 -7.65 -10.24
N GLY A 123 12.43 -6.49 -9.69
CA GLY A 123 11.08 -6.23 -9.21
C GLY A 123 10.64 -4.79 -9.41
N LEU A 124 9.37 -4.61 -9.82
CA LEU A 124 8.74 -3.32 -10.08
C LEU A 124 7.71 -3.02 -8.98
N PRO A 125 7.85 -1.92 -8.23
CA PRO A 125 6.90 -1.57 -7.18
C PRO A 125 5.53 -1.20 -7.78
N LEU A 126 4.45 -1.73 -7.20
CA LEU A 126 3.09 -1.54 -7.70
C LEU A 126 2.26 -0.63 -6.80
N PHE A 127 2.15 -0.97 -5.51
CA PHE A 127 1.39 -0.20 -4.52
C PHE A 127 2.29 0.20 -3.35
N LEU A 128 2.11 1.42 -2.87
CA LEU A 128 2.78 1.89 -1.65
C LEU A 128 2.11 1.30 -0.42
N GLU A 129 2.94 0.94 0.56
CA GLU A 129 2.53 0.42 1.84
C GLU A 129 3.31 1.09 2.98
N THR A 130 2.63 1.46 4.05
CA THR A 130 3.25 1.96 5.27
C THR A 130 2.44 1.57 6.49
N SER A 131 3.06 1.62 7.66
CA SER A 131 2.40 1.33 8.93
C SER A 131 2.49 2.51 9.88
N GLY A 132 1.47 2.66 10.72
CA GLY A 132 1.40 3.69 11.73
C GLY A 132 0.10 3.54 12.52
N ILE A 133 -0.17 4.45 13.45
CA ILE A 133 -1.45 4.42 14.18
C ILE A 133 -2.54 5.04 13.31
N TRP A 134 -3.56 4.23 13.08
CA TRP A 134 -4.84 4.68 12.55
C TRP A 134 -5.81 4.96 13.67
N ILE A 135 -6.48 6.10 13.63
CA ILE A 135 -7.36 6.60 14.66
C ILE A 135 -8.70 6.97 14.03
N ASP A 136 -9.80 6.47 14.59
CA ASP A 136 -11.10 7.08 14.35
C ASP A 136 -11.27 8.30 15.30
N LYS A 137 -11.40 9.49 14.74
CA LYS A 137 -11.58 10.72 15.53
C LYS A 137 -12.87 10.75 16.32
N LEU A 138 -13.89 10.00 15.92
CA LEU A 138 -15.22 10.13 16.51
C LEU A 138 -15.27 9.83 18.01
N PRO A 139 -14.64 8.76 18.54
CA PRO A 139 -14.54 8.54 19.98
C PRO A 139 -13.84 9.68 20.72
N TYR A 140 -12.75 10.21 20.16
CA TYR A 140 -12.02 11.34 20.76
C TYR A 140 -12.87 12.62 20.83
N ILE A 141 -13.64 12.91 19.78
CA ILE A 141 -14.55 14.07 19.75
C ILE A 141 -15.62 13.93 20.83
N ARG A 142 -16.20 12.74 21.01
CA ARG A 142 -17.23 12.47 22.03
C ARG A 142 -16.72 12.67 23.46
N GLU A 143 -15.48 12.27 23.70
CA GLU A 143 -14.83 12.38 25.03
C GLU A 143 -14.06 13.70 25.20
N ASN A 144 -14.17 14.63 24.23
CA ASN A 144 -13.42 15.90 24.23
C ASN A 144 -11.92 15.70 24.45
N ALA A 145 -11.36 14.62 23.87
CA ALA A 145 -9.96 14.24 23.98
C ALA A 145 -9.16 14.67 22.76
N ALA A 146 -7.90 15.03 22.95
CA ALA A 146 -6.98 15.31 21.84
C ALA A 146 -6.52 14.01 21.17
N VAL A 147 -6.46 14.02 19.85
CA VAL A 147 -5.88 12.91 19.06
C VAL A 147 -4.36 12.93 19.24
N PRO A 148 -3.73 11.82 19.69
CA PRO A 148 -2.28 11.78 19.89
C PRO A 148 -1.56 11.78 18.54
N CYS A 149 -0.50 12.60 18.46
CA CYS A 149 0.35 12.72 17.27
C CYS A 149 1.80 12.30 17.52
N ARG A 150 2.20 12.18 18.77
CA ARG A 150 3.57 11.89 19.23
C ARG A 150 3.57 10.89 20.38
N PHE A 151 4.75 10.33 20.67
CA PHE A 151 4.94 9.36 21.74
C PHE A 151 4.46 9.88 23.10
N SER A 152 4.85 11.10 23.46
CA SER A 152 4.44 11.73 24.72
C SER A 152 2.92 11.91 24.86
N ASP A 153 2.22 12.11 23.75
CA ASP A 153 0.77 12.38 23.79
C ASP A 153 -0.03 11.15 24.25
N ILE A 154 0.45 9.93 23.93
CA ILE A 154 -0.23 8.69 24.35
C ILE A 154 -0.23 8.55 25.87
N PHE A 155 0.85 8.89 26.55
CA PHE A 155 0.94 8.81 28.00
C PHE A 155 0.16 9.92 28.70
N GLY A 156 0.00 11.07 28.05
CA GLY A 156 -0.78 12.21 28.56
C GLY A 156 -2.30 12.08 28.39
N SER A 157 -2.76 11.12 27.57
CA SER A 157 -4.19 10.99 27.24
C SER A 157 -4.90 10.01 28.16
N GLU A 158 -5.83 10.51 28.98
CA GLU A 158 -6.71 9.67 29.82
C GLU A 158 -7.62 8.78 28.97
N PHE A 159 -8.01 9.24 27.77
CA PHE A 159 -8.78 8.44 26.84
C PHE A 159 -7.99 7.21 26.37
N VAL A 160 -6.70 7.37 26.00
CA VAL A 160 -5.82 6.26 25.59
C VAL A 160 -5.58 5.29 26.76
N LYS A 161 -5.40 5.79 27.99
CA LYS A 161 -5.23 4.91 29.17
C LYS A 161 -6.46 4.03 29.42
N SER A 162 -7.65 4.58 29.20
CA SER A 162 -8.92 3.85 29.36
C SER A 162 -9.23 2.92 28.16
N ASN A 163 -8.75 3.26 26.98
CA ASN A 163 -8.98 2.55 25.73
C ASN A 163 -7.64 2.26 25.03
N PRO A 164 -6.88 1.26 25.48
CA PRO A 164 -5.54 1.01 24.94
C PRO A 164 -5.52 0.91 23.41
N MET A 165 -4.45 1.40 22.79
CA MET A 165 -4.17 1.19 21.38
C MET A 165 -3.86 -0.29 21.15
N LEU A 166 -4.27 -0.81 20.00
CA LEU A 166 -3.99 -2.19 19.61
C LEU A 166 -2.95 -2.23 18.50
N ALA A 167 -2.23 -3.33 18.43
CA ALA A 167 -1.25 -3.57 17.37
C ALA A 167 -1.21 -5.06 16.99
N ASP A 168 -0.91 -5.33 15.75
CA ASP A 168 -0.41 -6.61 15.27
C ASP A 168 1.13 -6.61 15.17
N ARG A 169 1.72 -7.74 14.82
CA ARG A 169 3.20 -7.89 14.77
C ARG A 169 3.84 -7.01 13.70
N GLU A 170 3.27 -6.98 12.52
CA GLU A 170 3.80 -6.19 11.40
C GLU A 170 3.64 -4.69 11.66
N GLY A 171 2.51 -4.27 12.24
CA GLY A 171 2.30 -2.90 12.69
C GLY A 171 3.31 -2.50 13.74
N LEU A 172 3.62 -3.36 14.72
CA LEU A 172 4.66 -3.11 15.74
C LEU A 172 6.05 -2.94 15.13
N TYR A 173 6.44 -3.80 14.20
CA TYR A 173 7.73 -3.65 13.53
C TYR A 173 7.78 -2.39 12.67
N TRP A 174 6.90 -2.27 11.68
CA TRP A 174 6.98 -1.20 10.68
C TRP A 174 6.51 0.17 11.18
N GLY A 175 5.55 0.20 12.09
CA GLY A 175 4.98 1.45 12.60
C GLY A 175 5.61 1.95 13.90
N PHE A 176 6.44 1.12 14.57
CA PHE A 176 7.05 1.51 15.85
C PHE A 176 8.55 1.24 15.90
N VAL A 177 9.00 -0.01 15.73
CA VAL A 177 10.41 -0.39 15.89
C VAL A 177 11.27 0.18 14.76
N ALA A 178 10.89 -0.01 13.52
CA ALA A 178 11.65 0.47 12.35
C ALA A 178 11.83 2.00 12.35
N PRO A 179 10.80 2.85 12.60
CA PRO A 179 10.97 4.29 12.75
C PRO A 179 11.98 4.68 13.81
N LEU A 180 11.99 3.99 14.96
CA LEU A 180 12.94 4.25 16.05
C LEU A 180 14.36 3.85 15.66
N CYS A 181 14.56 2.67 15.06
CA CYS A 181 15.87 2.24 14.57
C CYS A 181 16.43 3.22 13.53
N ILE A 182 15.60 3.74 12.62
CA ILE A 182 16.01 4.78 11.67
C ILE A 182 16.41 6.07 12.40
N SER A 183 15.69 6.45 13.45
CA SER A 183 16.06 7.61 14.28
C SER A 183 17.42 7.44 14.97
N CYS A 184 17.80 6.20 15.26
CA CYS A 184 19.09 5.82 15.85
C CYS A 184 20.20 5.57 14.81
N GLY A 185 19.93 5.78 13.53
CA GLY A 185 20.92 5.69 12.45
C GLY A 185 20.89 4.43 11.60
N ALA A 186 19.88 3.55 11.77
CA ALA A 186 19.72 2.41 10.87
C ALA A 186 19.42 2.90 9.42
N SER A 187 20.04 2.25 8.45
CA SER A 187 19.79 2.50 7.03
C SER A 187 18.48 1.85 6.56
N ALA A 188 17.99 2.26 5.40
CA ALA A 188 16.85 1.60 4.76
C ALA A 188 17.13 0.12 4.47
N GLU A 189 18.38 -0.22 4.13
CA GLU A 189 18.81 -1.60 3.87
C GLU A 189 18.81 -2.44 5.16
N ASP A 190 19.32 -1.90 6.29
CA ASP A 190 19.30 -2.58 7.59
C ASP A 190 17.86 -2.91 8.01
N ILE A 191 16.96 -1.93 7.86
CA ILE A 191 15.53 -2.10 8.16
C ILE A 191 14.90 -3.14 7.22
N GLY A 192 15.16 -3.03 5.92
CA GLY A 192 14.56 -3.89 4.90
C GLY A 192 15.06 -5.34 4.97
N SER A 193 16.30 -5.57 5.33
CA SER A 193 16.85 -6.91 5.53
C SER A 193 16.61 -7.48 6.94
N GLY A 194 16.30 -6.61 7.90
CA GLY A 194 16.21 -6.95 9.32
C GLY A 194 17.58 -7.20 9.98
N ASN A 195 18.67 -6.84 9.32
CA ASN A 195 20.05 -6.98 9.84
C ASN A 195 20.41 -5.82 10.78
N LEU A 196 19.61 -5.65 11.82
CA LEU A 196 19.83 -4.62 12.83
C LEU A 196 20.87 -5.07 13.85
N SER A 197 21.84 -4.18 14.17
CA SER A 197 22.75 -4.44 15.27
C SER A 197 21.98 -4.57 16.59
N GLN A 198 22.54 -5.32 17.55
CA GLN A 198 21.91 -5.45 18.88
C GLN A 198 21.69 -4.09 19.55
N GLU A 199 22.61 -3.14 19.35
CA GLU A 199 22.51 -1.80 19.92
C GLU A 199 21.35 -1.00 19.31
N LEU A 200 21.25 -0.96 17.98
CA LEU A 200 20.15 -0.28 17.27
C LEU A 200 18.79 -0.89 17.63
N LEU A 201 18.74 -2.21 17.71
CA LEU A 201 17.50 -2.91 18.06
C LEU A 201 17.10 -2.66 19.52
N ALA A 202 18.07 -2.68 20.45
CA ALA A 202 17.81 -2.37 21.85
C ALA A 202 17.26 -0.94 22.03
N GLN A 203 17.86 0.05 21.35
CA GLN A 203 17.38 1.43 21.37
C GLN A 203 15.98 1.55 20.77
N GLY A 204 15.71 0.86 19.65
CA GLY A 204 14.41 0.80 19.01
C GLY A 204 13.33 0.16 19.89
N LEU A 205 13.71 -0.83 20.72
CA LEU A 205 12.78 -1.57 21.57
C LEU A 205 12.51 -0.89 22.94
N GLU A 206 13.34 0.03 23.37
CA GLU A 206 13.19 0.68 24.68
C GLU A 206 11.86 1.40 24.84
N ARG A 207 11.47 2.25 23.88
CA ARG A 207 10.19 2.94 23.90
C ARG A 207 9.02 1.97 23.75
N LEU A 208 9.18 0.95 22.91
CA LEU A 208 8.15 -0.08 22.75
C LEU A 208 7.92 -0.81 24.08
N LYS A 209 8.98 -1.20 24.77
CA LYS A 209 8.91 -1.83 26.09
C LYS A 209 8.18 -0.95 27.10
N LYS A 210 8.58 0.33 27.22
CA LYS A 210 7.91 1.30 28.09
C LYS A 210 6.41 1.39 27.80
N THR A 211 6.02 1.34 26.54
CA THR A 211 4.62 1.41 26.10
C THR A 211 3.87 0.12 26.43
N ALA A 212 4.50 -1.03 26.24
CA ALA A 212 3.95 -2.34 26.61
C ALA A 212 3.75 -2.45 28.14
N ASP A 213 4.78 -2.12 28.92
CA ASP A 213 4.77 -2.16 30.39
C ASP A 213 3.67 -1.25 30.99
N SER A 214 3.36 -0.13 30.32
CA SER A 214 2.29 0.79 30.75
C SER A 214 0.89 0.28 30.42
N GLY A 215 0.74 -0.76 29.59
CA GLY A 215 -0.54 -1.27 29.11
C GLY A 215 -1.30 -0.37 28.13
N ILE A 216 -0.70 0.75 27.70
CA ILE A 216 -1.29 1.71 26.74
C ILE A 216 -1.32 1.15 25.33
N LEU A 217 -0.33 0.35 24.95
CA LEU A 217 -0.28 -0.38 23.69
C LEU A 217 -0.35 -1.87 23.99
N LYS A 218 -1.31 -2.56 23.38
CA LYS A 218 -1.52 -3.99 23.57
C LYS A 218 -1.41 -4.74 22.23
N LYS A 219 -0.69 -5.85 22.24
CA LYS A 219 -0.72 -6.78 21.12
C LYS A 219 -2.05 -7.51 21.08
N SER A 220 -2.68 -7.59 19.93
CA SER A 220 -3.94 -8.29 19.69
C SER A 220 -3.84 -9.21 18.48
N GLN A 221 -4.54 -10.34 18.54
CA GLN A 221 -4.67 -11.22 17.38
C GLN A 221 -5.75 -10.75 16.41
N ASN A 222 -6.79 -10.08 16.92
CA ASN A 222 -7.91 -9.54 16.15
C ASN A 222 -8.16 -8.07 16.50
N PRO A 223 -7.23 -7.15 16.18
CA PRO A 223 -7.38 -5.74 16.53
C PRO A 223 -8.48 -5.04 15.71
N SER A 224 -8.78 -5.52 14.51
CA SER A 224 -9.76 -4.95 13.58
C SER A 224 -11.16 -4.84 14.19
N ASP A 225 -11.67 -5.89 14.82
CA ASP A 225 -13.03 -5.91 15.40
C ASP A 225 -13.18 -4.89 16.53
N SER A 226 -12.14 -4.76 17.37
CA SER A 226 -12.12 -3.77 18.43
C SER A 226 -12.04 -2.35 17.89
N PHE A 227 -11.29 -2.14 16.81
CA PHE A 227 -11.15 -0.86 16.14
C PHE A 227 -12.47 -0.44 15.47
N VAL A 228 -13.09 -1.31 14.68
CA VAL A 228 -14.38 -1.07 14.03
C VAL A 228 -15.48 -0.78 15.04
N SER A 229 -15.49 -1.46 16.19
CA SER A 229 -16.47 -1.23 17.27
C SER A 229 -16.19 -0.02 18.15
N GLY A 230 -15.12 0.73 17.91
CA GLY A 230 -14.73 1.92 18.68
C GLY A 230 -14.28 1.62 20.12
N LYS A 231 -13.80 0.41 20.40
CA LYS A 231 -13.35 -0.04 21.72
C LYS A 231 -11.85 0.17 21.98
N THR A 232 -11.16 0.86 21.08
CA THR A 232 -9.74 1.17 21.20
C THR A 232 -9.47 2.61 20.78
N ALA A 233 -8.44 3.21 21.34
CA ALA A 233 -7.99 4.55 20.98
C ALA A 233 -7.35 4.61 19.57
N GLY A 234 -6.85 3.50 19.06
CA GLY A 234 -6.27 3.41 17.73
C GLY A 234 -5.75 2.01 17.43
N TRP A 235 -5.38 1.81 16.19
CA TRP A 235 -4.80 0.56 15.72
C TRP A 235 -3.49 0.82 14.95
N LEU A 236 -2.39 0.28 15.48
CA LEU A 236 -1.08 0.30 14.85
C LEU A 236 -1.01 -0.84 13.83
N CYS A 237 -1.19 -0.51 12.57
CA CYS A 237 -1.29 -1.47 11.48
C CYS A 237 -0.84 -0.87 10.14
N SER A 238 -0.88 -1.68 9.10
CA SER A 238 -0.60 -1.27 7.73
C SER A 238 -1.75 -0.47 7.12
N TYR A 239 -1.44 0.26 6.04
CA TYR A 239 -2.46 0.94 5.25
C TYR A 239 -3.46 -0.06 4.64
N LEU A 240 -2.97 -1.19 4.14
CA LEU A 240 -3.80 -2.25 3.56
C LEU A 240 -4.83 -2.80 4.57
N ASP A 241 -4.44 -2.94 5.85
CA ASP A 241 -5.36 -3.46 6.86
C ASP A 241 -6.54 -2.51 7.10
N ILE A 242 -6.28 -1.21 7.10
CA ILE A 242 -7.34 -0.19 7.20
C ILE A 242 -8.27 -0.23 5.98
N ILE A 243 -7.72 -0.35 4.77
CA ILE A 243 -8.55 -0.46 3.56
C ILE A 243 -9.46 -1.69 3.62
N LYS A 244 -8.96 -2.83 4.06
CA LYS A 244 -9.75 -4.06 4.19
C LYS A 244 -10.97 -3.91 5.12
N ILE A 245 -10.86 -3.11 6.18
CA ILE A 245 -11.96 -2.93 7.14
C ILE A 245 -12.82 -1.69 6.88
N GLN A 246 -12.39 -0.77 6.02
CA GLN A 246 -13.04 0.53 5.81
C GLN A 246 -14.53 0.38 5.46
N GLN A 247 -14.89 -0.62 4.65
CA GLN A 247 -16.28 -0.91 4.28
C GLN A 247 -17.16 -1.36 5.46
N ASN A 248 -16.54 -1.86 6.53
CA ASN A 248 -17.22 -2.33 7.75
C ASN A 248 -17.30 -1.24 8.83
N MET A 249 -16.69 -0.09 8.59
CA MET A 249 -16.69 1.02 9.55
C MET A 249 -18.00 1.82 9.46
N PRO A 250 -18.44 2.42 10.57
CA PRO A 250 -19.58 3.36 10.55
C PRO A 250 -19.35 4.51 9.57
N LEU A 251 -20.39 4.94 8.86
CA LEU A 251 -20.32 6.07 7.91
C LEU A 251 -19.87 7.38 8.57
N SER A 252 -20.04 7.50 9.89
CA SER A 252 -19.59 8.65 10.69
C SER A 252 -18.13 8.61 11.07
N SER A 253 -17.43 7.50 10.86
CA SER A 253 -16.01 7.35 11.19
C SER A 253 -15.16 8.32 10.39
N LYS A 254 -14.21 8.94 11.07
CA LYS A 254 -13.24 9.90 10.51
C LYS A 254 -11.83 9.42 10.78
N LEU A 255 -11.31 8.65 9.87
CA LEU A 255 -9.96 8.08 9.97
C LEU A 255 -8.88 9.16 9.84
N VAL A 256 -7.87 9.04 10.68
CA VAL A 256 -6.64 9.83 10.64
C VAL A 256 -5.46 8.90 10.77
N PHE A 257 -4.45 9.15 9.97
CA PHE A 257 -3.18 8.46 10.04
C PHE A 257 -2.17 9.26 10.87
N SER A 258 -1.64 8.66 11.94
CA SER A 258 -0.62 9.25 12.80
C SER A 258 0.69 8.44 12.70
N PRO A 259 1.65 8.88 11.87
CA PRO A 259 2.93 8.19 11.72
C PRO A 259 3.92 8.50 12.85
N GLY A 260 3.63 9.53 13.66
CA GLY A 260 4.56 10.08 14.65
C GLY A 260 4.55 9.39 16.01
N ILE A 261 3.83 8.28 16.16
CA ILE A 261 3.62 7.64 17.45
C ILE A 261 4.91 7.08 18.08
N ALA A 262 5.93 6.82 17.28
CA ALA A 262 7.23 6.39 17.77
C ALA A 262 8.17 7.57 18.09
N ALA A 263 7.82 8.82 17.73
CA ALA A 263 8.67 9.99 17.84
C ALA A 263 8.25 10.88 19.01
N GLU A 264 9.22 11.43 19.75
CA GLU A 264 8.99 12.45 20.77
C GLU A 264 8.74 13.84 20.16
N LYS A 265 8.22 14.75 20.98
CA LYS A 265 8.05 16.15 20.57
C LYS A 265 9.40 16.76 20.22
N GLY A 266 9.51 17.29 19.00
CA GLY A 266 10.75 17.87 18.48
C GLY A 266 11.65 16.89 17.70
N GLU A 267 11.40 15.58 17.77
CA GLU A 267 12.07 14.61 16.91
C GLU A 267 11.45 14.60 15.49
N ASN A 268 12.26 14.24 14.49
CA ASN A 268 11.75 13.93 13.16
C ASN A 268 10.90 12.65 13.20
N ILE A 269 9.79 12.67 12.48
CA ILE A 269 9.02 11.44 12.24
C ILE A 269 9.67 10.73 11.06
N ASN A 270 10.27 9.56 11.31
CA ASN A 270 10.76 8.69 10.25
C ASN A 270 9.65 7.70 9.87
N LEU A 271 9.22 7.75 8.61
CA LEU A 271 8.14 6.91 8.11
C LEU A 271 8.70 5.92 7.08
N PRO A 272 8.85 4.63 7.45
CA PRO A 272 9.18 3.59 6.48
C PRO A 272 8.03 3.41 5.49
N VAL A 273 8.35 3.49 4.19
CA VAL A 273 7.40 3.24 3.10
C VAL A 273 7.95 2.10 2.26
N ARG A 274 7.18 1.05 2.12
CA ARG A 274 7.45 -0.14 1.32
C ARG A 274 6.57 -0.16 0.07
N ALA A 275 6.70 -1.21 -0.73
CA ALA A 275 5.77 -1.45 -1.83
C ALA A 275 5.47 -2.95 -1.97
N ASP A 276 4.23 -3.25 -2.34
CA ASP A 276 3.94 -4.49 -3.04
C ASP A 276 4.64 -4.45 -4.39
N THR A 277 5.47 -5.45 -4.65
CA THR A 277 6.38 -5.48 -5.79
C THR A 277 6.03 -6.64 -6.71
N LEU A 278 6.01 -6.37 -8.00
CA LEU A 278 5.81 -7.35 -9.05
C LEU A 278 7.15 -7.96 -9.47
N PHE A 279 7.21 -9.29 -9.50
CA PHE A 279 8.33 -10.10 -9.95
C PHE A 279 7.89 -11.03 -11.08
N VAL A 280 8.74 -11.25 -12.08
CA VAL A 280 8.52 -12.22 -13.16
C VAL A 280 9.46 -13.39 -13.00
N ALA A 281 8.93 -14.61 -12.86
CA ALA A 281 9.75 -15.81 -12.72
C ALA A 281 10.57 -16.08 -13.98
N LYS A 282 11.82 -16.58 -13.85
CA LYS A 282 12.67 -16.92 -15.00
C LYS A 282 12.08 -17.98 -15.93
N LYS A 283 11.17 -18.82 -15.37
CA LYS A 283 10.46 -19.87 -16.13
C LYS A 283 9.32 -19.35 -17.00
N ALA A 284 8.84 -18.11 -16.74
CA ALA A 284 7.73 -17.52 -17.46
C ALA A 284 8.05 -17.30 -18.95
N ASP A 285 7.03 -17.37 -19.81
CA ASP A 285 7.19 -16.92 -21.20
C ASP A 285 7.51 -15.42 -21.20
N LYS A 286 8.75 -15.12 -21.61
CA LYS A 286 9.30 -13.76 -21.54
C LYS A 286 8.45 -12.76 -22.31
N LYS A 287 8.02 -13.10 -23.53
CA LYS A 287 7.28 -12.19 -24.40
C LYS A 287 5.87 -11.93 -23.89
N ALA A 288 5.21 -12.98 -23.37
CA ALA A 288 3.90 -12.85 -22.74
C ALA A 288 3.97 -12.00 -21.46
N ALA A 289 4.99 -12.21 -20.64
CA ALA A 289 5.22 -11.43 -19.42
C ALA A 289 5.51 -9.95 -19.74
N GLU A 290 6.37 -9.65 -20.74
CA GLU A 290 6.64 -8.29 -21.20
C GLU A 290 5.36 -7.58 -21.65
N LEU A 291 4.52 -8.23 -22.44
CA LEU A 291 3.26 -7.67 -22.91
C LEU A 291 2.31 -7.37 -21.73
N PHE A 292 2.19 -8.31 -20.81
CA PHE A 292 1.33 -8.11 -19.63
C PHE A 292 1.84 -7.01 -18.70
N VAL A 293 3.13 -7.01 -18.36
CA VAL A 293 3.74 -5.99 -17.48
C VAL A 293 3.60 -4.59 -18.10
N THR A 294 3.90 -4.44 -19.41
CA THR A 294 3.73 -3.17 -20.12
C THR A 294 2.27 -2.70 -20.09
N ALA A 295 1.32 -3.60 -20.32
CA ALA A 295 -0.10 -3.28 -20.26
C ALA A 295 -0.55 -2.93 -18.83
N LEU A 296 -0.08 -3.66 -17.82
CA LEU A 296 -0.40 -3.45 -16.42
C LEU A 296 -0.02 -2.04 -15.95
N PHE A 297 1.19 -1.60 -16.28
CA PHE A 297 1.70 -0.27 -15.90
C PHE A 297 1.25 0.87 -16.82
N SER A 298 0.28 0.63 -17.71
CA SER A 298 -0.38 1.73 -18.43
C SER A 298 -1.23 2.57 -17.47
N ASP A 299 -1.31 3.88 -17.68
CA ASP A 299 -2.12 4.82 -16.86
C ASP A 299 -3.54 4.28 -16.63
N SER A 300 -4.21 3.79 -17.67
CA SER A 300 -5.59 3.29 -17.60
C SER A 300 -5.74 2.07 -16.67
N ASN A 301 -4.79 1.15 -16.66
CA ASN A 301 -4.86 -0.02 -15.80
C ASN A 301 -4.42 0.30 -14.37
N ILE A 302 -3.41 1.14 -14.17
CA ILE A 302 -3.04 1.62 -12.84
C ILE A 302 -4.19 2.41 -12.22
N LEU A 303 -4.84 3.33 -12.94
CA LEU A 303 -6.02 4.06 -12.44
C LEU A 303 -7.16 3.12 -12.06
N ARG A 304 -7.39 2.06 -12.83
CA ARG A 304 -8.38 1.03 -12.51
C ARG A 304 -8.00 0.29 -11.23
N LEU A 305 -6.75 -0.16 -11.10
CA LEU A 305 -6.28 -0.81 -9.89
C LEU A 305 -6.43 0.09 -8.66
N ILE A 306 -6.05 1.36 -8.75
CA ILE A 306 -6.22 2.36 -7.68
C ILE A 306 -7.71 2.48 -7.29
N THR A 307 -8.61 2.57 -8.28
CA THR A 307 -10.05 2.71 -8.04
C THR A 307 -10.63 1.46 -7.38
N ASP A 308 -10.19 0.28 -7.81
CA ASP A 308 -10.74 -0.99 -7.33
C ASP A 308 -10.14 -1.41 -5.97
N THR A 309 -8.87 -1.08 -5.70
CA THR A 309 -8.16 -1.50 -4.48
C THR A 309 -8.09 -0.43 -3.41
N HIS A 310 -8.26 0.84 -3.77
CA HIS A 310 -8.01 1.98 -2.88
C HIS A 310 -6.58 2.01 -2.33
N LEU A 311 -5.60 1.49 -3.08
CA LEU A 311 -4.19 1.50 -2.70
C LEU A 311 -3.41 2.56 -3.49
N PRO A 312 -2.52 3.32 -2.83
CA PRO A 312 -1.72 4.33 -3.50
C PRO A 312 -0.68 3.67 -4.41
N PRO A 313 -0.53 4.11 -5.67
CA PRO A 313 0.44 3.54 -6.58
C PRO A 313 1.87 3.92 -6.21
N ALA A 314 2.80 3.01 -6.48
CA ALA A 314 4.24 3.25 -6.37
C ALA A 314 4.87 3.76 -7.69
N VAL A 315 4.05 4.07 -8.67
CA VAL A 315 4.39 4.58 -9.99
C VAL A 315 3.69 5.91 -10.24
N LYS A 316 4.31 6.81 -10.98
CA LYS A 316 3.68 8.06 -11.37
C LYS A 316 2.49 7.80 -12.29
N VAL A 317 1.36 8.41 -11.98
CA VAL A 317 0.12 8.26 -12.74
C VAL A 317 -0.50 9.62 -12.99
N ASN A 318 -0.99 9.84 -14.20
CA ASN A 318 -1.70 11.06 -14.53
C ASN A 318 -3.15 11.02 -14.01
N CYS A 319 -3.38 11.58 -12.84
CA CYS A 319 -4.70 11.61 -12.16
C CYS A 319 -5.51 12.88 -12.44
N LYS A 320 -5.16 13.73 -13.42
CA LYS A 320 -5.76 15.07 -13.61
C LYS A 320 -7.30 15.09 -13.68
N ASN A 321 -7.92 14.01 -14.16
CA ASN A 321 -9.37 13.92 -14.37
C ASN A 321 -10.02 12.86 -13.44
N HIS A 322 -9.33 12.39 -12.42
CA HIS A 322 -9.83 11.34 -11.54
C HIS A 322 -9.93 11.84 -10.09
N SER A 323 -11.06 11.56 -9.46
CA SER A 323 -11.24 11.82 -8.03
C SER A 323 -10.60 10.65 -7.26
N LEU A 324 -9.54 10.93 -6.51
CA LEU A 324 -8.91 9.95 -5.64
C LEU A 324 -9.75 9.74 -4.36
N PRO A 325 -9.77 8.51 -3.79
CA PRO A 325 -10.41 8.23 -2.51
C PRO A 325 -9.94 9.19 -1.40
N GLU A 326 -10.84 9.55 -0.47
CA GLU A 326 -10.51 10.50 0.61
C GLU A 326 -9.34 10.02 1.47
N ILE A 327 -9.28 8.71 1.73
CA ILE A 327 -8.20 8.09 2.49
C ILE A 327 -6.82 8.30 1.85
N PHE A 328 -6.73 8.47 0.53
CA PHE A 328 -5.49 8.84 -0.16
C PHE A 328 -5.02 10.23 0.24
N ARG A 329 -5.94 11.18 0.48
CA ARG A 329 -5.55 12.54 0.89
C ARG A 329 -4.86 12.50 2.26
N GLU A 330 -5.35 11.71 3.18
CA GLU A 330 -4.69 11.50 4.49
C GLU A 330 -3.30 10.91 4.29
N PHE A 331 -3.16 9.83 3.50
CA PHE A 331 -1.89 9.19 3.21
C PHE A 331 -0.88 10.17 2.58
N TYR A 332 -1.24 10.83 1.47
CA TYR A 332 -0.36 11.75 0.77
C TYR A 332 -0.09 13.04 1.54
N SER A 333 -1.01 13.52 2.38
CA SER A 333 -0.78 14.68 3.23
C SER A 333 0.33 14.41 4.24
N VAL A 334 0.39 13.17 4.75
CA VAL A 334 1.46 12.72 5.65
C VAL A 334 2.79 12.63 4.92
N LEU A 335 2.83 11.96 3.74
CA LEU A 335 4.06 11.83 2.96
C LEU A 335 4.65 13.18 2.52
N SER A 336 3.81 14.18 2.26
CA SER A 336 4.22 15.54 1.85
C SER A 336 4.47 16.49 3.02
N SER A 337 4.26 16.06 4.25
CA SER A 337 4.50 16.88 5.45
C SER A 337 5.99 17.12 5.68
N THR A 338 6.38 18.38 5.92
CA THR A 338 7.77 18.74 6.29
C THR A 338 8.21 18.17 7.64
N ALA A 339 7.26 17.73 8.48
CA ALA A 339 7.53 17.09 9.77
C ALA A 339 7.83 15.58 9.64
N VAL A 340 7.63 15.00 8.46
CA VAL A 340 7.82 13.58 8.18
C VAL A 340 8.97 13.38 7.20
N LYS A 341 9.95 12.57 7.60
CA LYS A 341 11.01 12.07 6.72
C LYS A 341 10.58 10.70 6.21
N THR A 342 10.16 10.64 4.95
CA THR A 342 9.87 9.36 4.28
C THR A 342 11.17 8.62 4.01
N VAL A 343 11.20 7.34 4.39
CA VAL A 343 12.32 6.43 4.13
C VAL A 343 11.78 5.26 3.32
N TYR A 344 12.14 5.19 2.05
CA TYR A 344 11.73 4.10 1.17
C TYR A 344 12.54 2.86 1.48
N VAL A 345 11.86 1.73 1.69
CA VAL A 345 12.47 0.47 2.15
C VAL A 345 11.98 -0.69 1.28
N THR A 346 12.91 -1.47 0.76
CA THR A 346 12.60 -2.74 0.10
C THR A 346 12.64 -3.86 1.14
N ASP A 347 11.52 -4.56 1.39
CA ASP A 347 11.47 -5.65 2.38
C ASP A 347 12.10 -6.92 1.82
N SER A 348 13.29 -7.23 2.28
CA SER A 348 14.09 -8.40 1.90
C SER A 348 14.34 -9.38 3.07
N ARG A 349 13.58 -9.24 4.18
CA ARG A 349 13.69 -10.11 5.34
C ARG A 349 13.37 -11.56 4.99
N SER A 350 14.22 -12.49 5.41
CA SER A 350 13.91 -13.92 5.35
C SER A 350 12.83 -14.31 6.37
N ASP A 351 12.16 -15.43 6.18
CA ASP A 351 11.16 -15.93 7.15
C ASP A 351 11.77 -16.19 8.52
N SER A 352 13.03 -16.62 8.59
CA SER A 352 13.76 -16.78 9.84
C SER A 352 14.00 -15.44 10.55
N THR A 353 14.38 -14.40 9.80
CA THR A 353 14.57 -13.04 10.35
C THR A 353 13.24 -12.49 10.89
N VAL A 354 12.15 -12.63 10.13
CA VAL A 354 10.82 -12.20 10.59
C VAL A 354 10.40 -12.95 11.84
N SER A 355 10.65 -14.26 11.91
CA SER A 355 10.32 -15.06 13.10
C SER A 355 11.11 -14.63 14.32
N GLN A 356 12.41 -14.32 14.18
CA GLN A 356 13.27 -13.82 15.26
C GLN A 356 12.78 -12.46 15.77
N LEU A 357 12.52 -11.51 14.87
CA LEU A 357 12.00 -10.19 15.23
C LEU A 357 10.63 -10.28 15.93
N ASN A 358 9.74 -11.13 15.42
CA ASN A 358 8.43 -11.35 16.03
C ASN A 358 8.55 -11.94 17.44
N ASN A 359 9.42 -12.93 17.66
CA ASN A 359 9.65 -13.50 18.99
C ASN A 359 10.19 -12.45 19.96
N LEU A 360 11.11 -11.59 19.50
CA LEU A 360 11.67 -10.53 20.31
C LEU A 360 10.59 -9.49 20.69
N ILE A 361 9.80 -9.04 19.73
CA ILE A 361 8.68 -8.12 19.97
C ILE A 361 7.65 -8.76 20.91
N ASP A 362 7.30 -10.02 20.70
CA ASP A 362 6.34 -10.76 21.53
C ASP A 362 6.80 -10.83 22.99
N SER A 363 8.11 -11.01 23.23
CA SER A 363 8.66 -11.07 24.60
C SER A 363 8.45 -9.79 25.39
N LEU A 364 8.24 -8.64 24.73
CA LEU A 364 7.96 -7.37 25.39
C LEU A 364 6.51 -7.23 25.88
N PHE A 365 5.59 -8.07 25.38
CA PHE A 365 4.19 -8.08 25.73
C PHE A 365 3.78 -9.29 26.59
N THR A 366 4.77 -10.09 27.00
CA THR A 366 4.56 -11.21 27.93
C THR A 366 4.77 -10.70 29.35
N PRO A 367 3.85 -10.97 30.30
CA PRO A 367 3.96 -10.53 31.69
C PRO A 367 5.17 -11.13 32.40
#